data_db52b9ea5cc5177c6dd4d1fec418a34d
#
_entry.id   db52b9ea5cc5177c6dd4d1fec418a34d
#
_cell.length_a   1.000
_cell.length_b   1.000
_cell.length_c   1.000
_cell.angle_alpha   90.00
_cell.angle_beta   90.00
_cell.angle_gamma   90.00
#
_symmetry.space_group_name_H-M   'P 1'
#
loop_
_entity.id
_entity.type
_entity.pdbx_description
1 polymer ?
#
loop_
_entity_poly.entity_id
_entity_poly.type
_entity_poly.pdbx_seq_one_letter_code
_entity_poly.pdbx_strand_id
1 'polypeptide(L)'
;IKLNTLDGRVLNTHDMYFNAVTRDGADAVQVEMKASLNAQQYISFLYSFPKNGNLFSFSVKTIGMSAILNTNLAPELSWKTDVFRNSRSIDYENRYTEFTFGYEDDRVDYLSLSGNDEEIRENIRWISYRQHFFSAILIPEQPIYEANIISIDLSGDQSLNKKYTKSF
;
A
#
# COMPACT_ATOMS: atom_id res chain seq x y z
N ILE A 1 0.69 -1.17 8.50
CA ILE A 1 2.09 -1.58 8.69
C ILE A 1 2.18 -2.38 9.96
N LYS A 2 2.94 -3.47 9.93
CA LYS A 2 3.26 -4.28 11.11
C LYS A 2 4.71 -4.07 11.50
N LEU A 3 4.95 -3.86 12.78
CA LEU A 3 6.25 -3.62 13.36
C LEU A 3 6.53 -4.65 14.46
N ASN A 4 7.68 -5.30 14.40
CA ASN A 4 8.06 -6.29 15.40
C ASN A 4 8.65 -5.60 16.64
N THR A 5 8.31 -6.09 17.83
CA THR A 5 8.84 -5.61 19.09
C THR A 5 9.96 -6.51 19.63
N LEU A 6 10.78 -5.98 20.52
CA LEU A 6 11.87 -6.74 21.18
C LEU A 6 11.36 -7.89 22.07
N ASP A 7 10.14 -7.78 22.58
CA ASP A 7 9.49 -8.82 23.40
C ASP A 7 8.69 -9.84 22.58
N GLY A 8 8.84 -9.83 21.23
CA GLY A 8 8.25 -10.82 20.33
C GLY A 8 6.79 -10.54 19.95
N ARG A 9 6.22 -9.39 20.31
CA ARG A 9 4.89 -8.98 19.85
C ARG A 9 4.97 -8.28 18.49
N VAL A 10 3.83 -8.20 17.82
CA VAL A 10 3.65 -7.42 16.59
C VAL A 10 2.72 -6.24 16.86
N LEU A 11 3.21 -5.04 16.60
CA LEU A 11 2.40 -3.83 16.62
C LEU A 11 1.82 -3.59 15.23
N ASN A 12 0.51 -3.58 15.12
CA ASN A 12 -0.19 -3.25 13.89
C ASN A 12 -0.62 -1.78 13.94
N THR A 13 -0.13 -0.97 13.02
CA THR A 13 -0.46 0.46 12.99
C THR A 13 -1.94 0.74 12.69
N HIS A 14 -2.67 -0.25 12.14
CA HIS A 14 -4.12 -0.17 11.96
C HIS A 14 -4.88 -0.05 13.29
N ASP A 15 -4.32 -0.60 14.37
CA ASP A 15 -4.94 -0.62 15.70
C ASP A 15 -4.53 0.60 16.56
N MET A 16 -3.77 1.55 15.99
CA MET A 16 -3.26 2.71 16.71
C MET A 16 -4.09 3.96 16.44
N TYR A 17 -4.14 4.85 17.42
CA TYR A 17 -4.70 6.18 17.25
C TYR A 17 -3.63 7.18 16.83
N PHE A 18 -3.91 7.91 15.75
CA PHE A 18 -3.02 8.92 15.20
C PHE A 18 -3.62 10.32 15.35
N ASN A 19 -2.80 11.25 15.80
CA ASN A 19 -3.08 12.67 15.71
C ASN A 19 -2.52 13.19 14.39
N ALA A 20 -3.39 13.84 13.59
CA ALA A 20 -3.01 14.37 12.29
C ALA A 20 -2.82 15.89 12.35
N VAL A 21 -1.74 16.37 11.74
CA VAL A 21 -1.44 17.80 11.55
C VAL A 21 -1.20 18.04 10.08
N THR A 22 -1.92 19.01 9.52
CA THR A 22 -1.75 19.46 8.13
C THR A 22 -0.97 20.76 8.10
N ARG A 23 0.00 20.85 7.18
CA ARG A 23 0.77 22.06 6.90
C ARG A 23 0.66 22.40 5.42
N ASP A 24 0.15 23.57 5.09
CA ASP A 24 0.08 24.07 3.72
C ASP A 24 1.33 24.91 3.43
N GLY A 25 2.27 24.32 2.70
CA GLY A 25 3.49 24.97 2.23
C GLY A 25 3.31 25.60 0.84
N ALA A 26 4.33 26.28 0.36
CA ALA A 26 4.31 26.93 -0.97
C ALA A 26 4.13 25.88 -2.10
N ASP A 27 4.90 24.79 -2.06
CA ASP A 27 4.99 23.82 -3.15
C ASP A 27 4.20 22.53 -2.89
N ALA A 28 3.91 22.20 -1.62
CA ALA A 28 3.22 20.98 -1.23
C ALA A 28 2.38 21.16 0.03
N VAL A 29 1.31 20.38 0.12
CA VAL A 29 0.58 20.16 1.36
C VAL A 29 1.16 18.92 2.04
N GLN A 30 1.50 19.05 3.32
CA GLN A 30 2.00 17.93 4.13
C GLN A 30 0.98 17.53 5.18
N VAL A 31 0.77 16.24 5.33
CA VAL A 31 -0.03 15.65 6.40
C VAL A 31 0.87 14.75 7.22
N GLU A 32 1.08 15.11 8.49
CA GLU A 32 1.82 14.28 9.43
C GLU A 32 0.86 13.64 10.42
N MET A 33 0.87 12.31 10.48
CA MET A 33 0.06 11.53 11.42
C MET A 33 0.99 10.88 12.44
N LYS A 34 0.78 11.16 13.74
CA LYS A 34 1.61 10.64 14.83
C LYS A 34 0.83 9.78 15.80
N ALA A 35 1.35 8.57 16.06
CA ALA A 35 0.99 7.74 17.20
C ALA A 35 2.10 7.84 18.23
N SER A 36 1.84 8.49 19.37
CA SER A 36 2.86 8.85 20.36
C SER A 36 2.64 8.13 21.68
N LEU A 37 3.70 7.59 22.25
CA LEU A 37 3.76 7.21 23.66
C LEU A 37 4.06 8.45 24.54
N ASN A 38 4.96 9.32 24.06
CA ASN A 38 5.30 10.60 24.67
C ASN A 38 5.93 11.52 23.60
N ALA A 39 6.45 12.67 24.00
CA ALA A 39 7.02 13.65 23.06
C ALA A 39 8.29 13.16 22.33
N GLN A 40 9.02 12.20 22.89
CA GLN A 40 10.28 11.67 22.36
C GLN A 40 10.13 10.29 21.74
N GLN A 41 8.98 9.62 21.91
CA GLN A 41 8.74 8.24 21.45
C GLN A 41 7.45 8.18 20.65
N TYR A 42 7.56 8.03 19.33
CA TYR A 42 6.42 8.01 18.44
C TYR A 42 6.71 7.33 17.10
N ILE A 43 5.65 6.94 16.44
CA ILE A 43 5.62 6.54 15.03
C ILE A 43 4.95 7.68 14.25
N SER A 44 5.55 8.10 13.15
CA SER A 44 5.04 9.18 12.31
C SER A 44 4.89 8.71 10.87
N PHE A 45 3.73 8.96 10.29
CA PHE A 45 3.43 8.84 8.87
C PHE A 45 3.42 10.23 8.28
N LEU A 46 4.29 10.48 7.31
CA LEU A 46 4.34 11.75 6.60
C LEU A 46 3.94 11.56 5.14
N TYR A 47 2.88 12.23 4.76
CA TYR A 47 2.43 12.37 3.38
C TYR A 47 2.79 13.76 2.87
N SER A 48 3.34 13.85 1.67
CA SER A 48 3.62 15.13 1.02
C SER A 48 3.00 15.15 -0.38
N PHE A 49 2.02 16.01 -0.56
CA PHE A 49 1.24 16.18 -1.79
C PHE A 49 1.70 17.43 -2.52
N PRO A 50 2.50 17.30 -3.60
CA PRO A 50 2.86 18.45 -4.43
C PRO A 50 1.61 19.14 -4.99
N LYS A 51 1.62 20.49 -5.03
CA LYS A 51 0.51 21.26 -5.63
C LYS A 51 0.41 21.06 -7.15
N ASN A 52 1.51 20.63 -7.76
CA ASN A 52 1.59 20.33 -9.19
C ASN A 52 2.08 18.88 -9.36
N GLY A 53 1.27 18.02 -9.99
CA GLY A 53 1.60 16.64 -10.26
C GLY A 53 0.63 15.64 -9.65
N ASN A 54 0.81 14.38 -10.01
CA ASN A 54 -0.07 13.26 -9.62
C ASN A 54 0.61 12.27 -8.65
N LEU A 55 1.86 12.53 -8.29
CA LEU A 55 2.61 11.71 -7.35
C LEU A 55 2.69 12.40 -6.01
N PHE A 56 2.53 11.67 -4.94
CA PHE A 56 2.81 12.13 -3.59
C PHE A 56 3.82 11.20 -2.93
N SER A 57 4.58 11.71 -1.99
CA SER A 57 5.49 10.88 -1.20
C SER A 57 4.85 10.47 0.12
N PHE A 58 5.19 9.27 0.55
CA PHE A 58 4.81 8.70 1.83
C PHE A 58 6.05 8.18 2.53
N SER A 59 6.24 8.55 3.79
CA SER A 59 7.33 8.02 4.59
C SER A 59 6.88 7.68 6.00
N VAL A 60 7.52 6.66 6.57
CA VAL A 60 7.28 6.20 7.94
C VAL A 60 8.55 6.42 8.75
N LYS A 61 8.41 7.02 9.92
CA LYS A 61 9.50 7.24 10.85
C LYS A 61 9.14 6.70 12.23
N THR A 62 10.11 6.08 12.87
CA THR A 62 10.03 5.65 14.26
C THR A 62 11.07 6.43 15.06
N ILE A 63 10.63 7.26 15.98
CA ILE A 63 11.52 8.12 16.78
C ILE A 63 11.54 7.63 18.22
N GLY A 64 12.74 7.45 18.77
CA GLY A 64 12.93 7.01 20.16
C GLY A 64 12.41 5.60 20.47
N MET A 65 12.11 4.80 19.44
CA MET A 65 11.43 3.49 19.59
C MET A 65 12.39 2.31 19.66
N SER A 66 13.72 2.51 19.66
CA SER A 66 14.71 1.43 19.63
C SER A 66 14.68 0.51 20.85
N ALA A 67 14.18 0.99 21.99
CA ALA A 67 13.98 0.16 23.18
C ALA A 67 12.71 -0.71 23.12
N ILE A 68 11.86 -0.52 22.11
CA ILE A 68 10.57 -1.20 21.95
C ILE A 68 10.55 -2.03 20.67
N LEU A 69 11.00 -1.45 19.57
CA LEU A 69 10.97 -2.08 18.26
C LEU A 69 12.24 -2.88 17.98
N ASN A 70 12.05 -4.07 17.41
CA ASN A 70 13.14 -4.88 16.90
C ASN A 70 13.52 -4.42 15.48
N THR A 71 14.50 -3.53 15.40
CA THR A 71 14.97 -2.96 14.12
C THR A 71 15.76 -3.95 13.25
N ASN A 72 16.08 -5.14 13.76
CA ASN A 72 16.70 -6.20 12.97
C ASN A 72 15.70 -6.95 12.08
N LEU A 73 14.41 -6.80 12.35
CA LEU A 73 13.35 -7.36 11.55
C LEU A 73 12.73 -6.27 10.68
N ALA A 74 12.60 -6.55 9.39
CA ALA A 74 11.95 -5.63 8.47
C ALA A 74 10.47 -5.42 8.85
N PRO A 75 9.94 -4.19 8.71
CA PRO A 75 8.51 -3.95 8.83
C PRO A 75 7.76 -4.59 7.67
N GLU A 76 6.53 -5.06 7.92
CA GLU A 76 5.63 -5.54 6.88
C GLU A 76 4.66 -4.41 6.47
N LEU A 77 4.64 -4.07 5.19
CA LEU A 77 3.64 -3.20 4.59
C LEU A 77 2.54 -4.05 3.95
N SER A 78 1.30 -3.90 4.41
CA SER A 78 0.13 -4.47 3.74
C SER A 78 -0.64 -3.33 3.05
N TRP A 79 -0.83 -3.47 1.74
CA TRP A 79 -1.65 -2.56 0.94
C TRP A 79 -2.73 -3.35 0.23
N LYS A 80 -3.95 -3.21 0.70
CA LYS A 80 -5.13 -3.85 0.13
C LYS A 80 -6.02 -2.82 -0.55
N THR A 81 -6.54 -3.17 -1.73
CA THR A 81 -7.48 -2.35 -2.47
C THR A 81 -8.62 -3.21 -3.01
N ASP A 82 -9.85 -2.86 -2.66
CA ASP A 82 -11.03 -3.40 -3.33
C ASP A 82 -11.38 -2.48 -4.51
N VAL A 83 -11.29 -3.04 -5.72
CA VAL A 83 -11.39 -2.28 -6.97
C VAL A 83 -12.85 -1.93 -7.25
N PHE A 84 -13.17 -0.64 -7.15
CA PHE A 84 -14.54 -0.16 -7.36
C PHE A 84 -14.94 -0.29 -8.83
N ARG A 85 -16.16 -0.80 -9.06
CA ARG A 85 -16.72 -0.99 -10.38
C ARG A 85 -17.18 0.35 -10.97
N ASN A 86 -16.60 0.75 -12.09
CA ASN A 86 -16.92 2.00 -12.81
C ASN A 86 -17.78 1.76 -14.07
N SER A 87 -17.84 0.53 -14.60
CA SER A 87 -18.56 0.23 -15.82
C SER A 87 -19.84 -0.59 -15.57
N ARG A 88 -20.76 -0.55 -16.54
CA ARG A 88 -21.99 -1.39 -16.48
C ARG A 88 -21.68 -2.87 -16.65
N SER A 89 -20.68 -3.21 -17.46
CA SER A 89 -20.26 -4.58 -17.71
C SER A 89 -19.07 -4.94 -16.84
N ILE A 90 -19.26 -5.89 -15.94
CA ILE A 90 -18.20 -6.48 -15.12
C ILE A 90 -17.14 -7.14 -15.98
N ASP A 91 -17.55 -7.96 -16.96
CA ASP A 91 -16.63 -8.68 -17.83
C ASP A 91 -15.76 -7.72 -18.66
N TYR A 92 -16.35 -6.59 -19.08
CA TYR A 92 -15.58 -5.57 -19.78
C TYR A 92 -14.55 -4.91 -18.87
N GLU A 93 -14.93 -4.53 -17.67
CA GLU A 93 -14.03 -3.86 -16.73
C GLU A 93 -12.92 -4.79 -16.24
N ASN A 94 -13.25 -6.08 -15.98
CA ASN A 94 -12.27 -7.06 -15.55
C ASN A 94 -11.14 -7.30 -16.56
N ARG A 95 -11.40 -7.13 -17.86
CA ARG A 95 -10.35 -7.24 -18.90
C ARG A 95 -9.26 -6.19 -18.78
N TYR A 96 -9.54 -5.08 -18.08
CA TYR A 96 -8.61 -3.96 -17.89
C TYR A 96 -8.22 -3.78 -16.43
N THR A 97 -8.68 -4.66 -15.55
CA THR A 97 -8.36 -4.63 -14.12
C THR A 97 -7.35 -5.72 -13.81
N GLU A 98 -6.13 -5.29 -13.58
CA GLU A 98 -5.01 -6.21 -13.36
C GLU A 98 -4.06 -5.66 -12.30
N PHE A 99 -3.35 -6.57 -11.63
CA PHE A 99 -2.21 -6.25 -10.81
C PHE A 99 -0.95 -6.45 -11.63
N THR A 100 -0.20 -5.37 -11.85
CA THR A 100 1.09 -5.41 -12.54
C THR A 100 2.20 -4.99 -11.61
N PHE A 101 3.39 -5.52 -11.81
CA PHE A 101 4.55 -5.19 -10.99
C PHE A 101 5.86 -5.28 -11.79
N GLY A 102 6.81 -4.45 -11.39
CA GLY A 102 8.17 -4.51 -11.92
C GLY A 102 9.12 -5.07 -10.87
N TYR A 103 10.03 -5.93 -11.29
CA TYR A 103 10.98 -6.61 -10.41
C TYR A 103 12.34 -6.83 -11.11
N GLU A 104 13.37 -7.13 -10.33
CA GLU A 104 14.74 -7.33 -10.83
C GLU A 104 15.19 -6.22 -11.80
N ASP A 105 15.87 -6.59 -12.90
CA ASP A 105 16.40 -5.68 -13.90
C ASP A 105 15.35 -5.30 -14.96
N ASP A 106 14.35 -4.50 -14.54
CA ASP A 106 13.28 -3.96 -15.39
C ASP A 106 12.33 -5.02 -15.99
N ARG A 107 12.24 -6.19 -15.40
CA ARG A 107 11.22 -7.18 -15.74
C ARG A 107 9.86 -6.71 -15.25
N VAL A 108 8.85 -6.98 -16.04
CA VAL A 108 7.45 -6.67 -15.74
C VAL A 108 6.63 -7.94 -15.83
N ASP A 109 5.76 -8.15 -14.84
CA ASP A 109 4.83 -9.26 -14.84
C ASP A 109 3.47 -8.81 -14.30
N TYR A 110 2.48 -9.67 -14.38
CA TYR A 110 1.13 -9.39 -13.92
C TYR A 110 0.46 -10.66 -13.41
N LEU A 111 -0.43 -10.51 -12.45
CA LEU A 111 -1.29 -11.61 -12.01
C LEU A 111 -2.38 -11.90 -13.04
N SER A 112 -2.91 -13.14 -13.01
CA SER A 112 -3.97 -13.58 -13.90
C SER A 112 -5.15 -12.60 -13.97
N LEU A 113 -5.61 -12.32 -15.19
CA LEU A 113 -6.76 -11.47 -15.44
C LEU A 113 -8.09 -12.13 -15.03
N SER A 114 -8.11 -13.44 -14.88
CA SER A 114 -9.31 -14.21 -14.54
C SER A 114 -9.06 -15.13 -13.33
N GLY A 115 -10.04 -15.18 -12.43
CA GLY A 115 -9.96 -16.00 -11.23
C GLY A 115 -9.06 -15.38 -10.15
N ASN A 116 -8.74 -16.22 -9.17
CA ASN A 116 -7.81 -15.84 -8.11
C ASN A 116 -6.40 -16.24 -8.50
N ASP A 117 -5.42 -15.41 -8.13
CA ASP A 117 -4.01 -15.66 -8.38
C ASP A 117 -3.17 -15.13 -7.23
N GLU A 118 -2.04 -15.81 -6.96
CA GLU A 118 -1.12 -15.43 -5.88
C GLU A 118 0.31 -15.76 -6.30
N GLU A 119 1.20 -14.80 -6.11
CA GLU A 119 2.62 -14.98 -6.39
C GLU A 119 3.49 -14.36 -5.30
N ILE A 120 4.62 -15.00 -5.00
CA ILE A 120 5.69 -14.41 -4.20
C ILE A 120 6.79 -13.97 -5.14
N ARG A 121 7.21 -12.71 -5.03
CA ARG A 121 8.28 -12.12 -5.84
C ARG A 121 9.25 -11.35 -4.98
N GLU A 122 10.51 -11.40 -5.37
CA GLU A 122 11.61 -10.66 -4.75
C GLU A 122 11.99 -9.45 -5.59
N ASN A 123 12.67 -8.50 -4.96
CA ASN A 123 13.24 -7.30 -5.61
C ASN A 123 12.21 -6.47 -6.39
N ILE A 124 11.04 -6.25 -5.77
CA ILE A 124 9.95 -5.47 -6.35
C ILE A 124 10.31 -3.99 -6.39
N ARG A 125 10.31 -3.40 -7.58
CA ARG A 125 10.65 -2.00 -7.85
C ARG A 125 9.45 -1.08 -7.91
N TRP A 126 8.30 -1.59 -8.31
CA TRP A 126 7.01 -0.91 -8.29
C TRP A 126 5.88 -1.91 -8.39
N ILE A 127 4.72 -1.53 -7.87
CA ILE A 127 3.46 -2.26 -8.03
C ILE A 127 2.36 -1.32 -8.49
N SER A 128 1.42 -1.83 -9.28
CA SER A 128 0.33 -1.06 -9.84
C SER A 128 -0.99 -1.84 -9.76
N TYR A 129 -1.97 -1.28 -9.09
CA TYR A 129 -3.37 -1.66 -9.21
C TYR A 129 -3.97 -0.91 -10.38
N ARG A 130 -4.03 -1.56 -11.53
CA ARG A 130 -4.53 -0.98 -12.75
C ARG A 130 -6.01 -1.25 -12.91
N GLN A 131 -6.75 -0.22 -13.26
CA GLN A 131 -8.13 -0.26 -13.70
C GLN A 131 -8.25 0.33 -15.10
N HIS A 132 -9.45 0.27 -15.70
CA HIS A 132 -9.66 0.80 -17.04
C HIS A 132 -9.31 2.31 -17.16
N PHE A 133 -9.67 3.11 -16.16
CA PHE A 133 -9.49 4.57 -16.19
C PHE A 133 -8.46 5.09 -15.17
N PHE A 134 -8.10 4.30 -14.19
CA PHE A 134 -7.27 4.71 -13.08
C PHE A 134 -6.21 3.68 -12.76
N SER A 135 -5.10 4.11 -12.23
CA SER A 135 -4.09 3.24 -11.65
C SER A 135 -3.61 3.83 -10.33
N ALA A 136 -3.42 2.97 -9.34
CA ALA A 136 -2.74 3.32 -8.10
C ALA A 136 -1.37 2.62 -8.11
N ILE A 137 -0.30 3.39 -8.02
CA ILE A 137 1.06 2.88 -8.18
C ILE A 137 1.86 3.18 -6.93
N LEU A 138 2.55 2.18 -6.40
CA LEU A 138 3.53 2.31 -5.34
C LEU A 138 4.93 2.12 -5.93
N ILE A 139 5.80 3.10 -5.71
CA ILE A 139 7.21 3.07 -6.13
C ILE A 139 8.05 3.24 -4.86
N PRO A 140 8.63 2.19 -4.31
CA PRO A 140 9.52 2.28 -3.16
C PRO A 140 10.85 2.94 -3.54
N GLU A 141 11.47 3.67 -2.62
CA GLU A 141 12.82 4.25 -2.83
C GLU A 141 13.90 3.17 -3.00
N GLN A 142 13.74 2.05 -2.32
CA GLN A 142 14.57 0.86 -2.47
C GLN A 142 13.66 -0.33 -2.83
N PRO A 143 14.12 -1.28 -3.65
CA PRO A 143 13.33 -2.45 -3.99
C PRO A 143 12.84 -3.18 -2.73
N ILE A 144 11.58 -3.60 -2.73
CA ILE A 144 11.01 -4.44 -1.68
C ILE A 144 11.65 -5.82 -1.82
N TYR A 145 12.26 -6.31 -0.74
CA TYR A 145 12.99 -7.58 -0.75
C TYR A 145 12.08 -8.74 -1.18
N GLU A 146 10.90 -8.85 -0.60
CA GLU A 146 9.92 -9.88 -0.90
C GLU A 146 8.51 -9.30 -0.79
N ALA A 147 7.64 -9.62 -1.73
CA ALA A 147 6.23 -9.28 -1.68
C ALA A 147 5.37 -10.52 -1.99
N ASN A 148 4.33 -10.73 -1.17
CA ASN A 148 3.23 -11.63 -1.49
C ASN A 148 2.15 -10.80 -2.19
N ILE A 149 1.87 -11.16 -3.44
CA ILE A 149 1.00 -10.43 -4.36
C ILE A 149 -0.23 -11.29 -4.62
N ILE A 150 -1.42 -10.78 -4.28
CA ILE A 150 -2.66 -11.56 -4.33
C ILE A 150 -3.69 -10.80 -5.16
N SER A 151 -4.38 -11.50 -6.04
CA SER A 151 -5.55 -11.02 -6.79
C SER A 151 -6.74 -11.95 -6.54
N ILE A 152 -7.86 -11.38 -6.12
CA ILE A 152 -9.11 -12.12 -5.87
C ILE A 152 -10.19 -11.58 -6.81
N ASP A 153 -10.75 -12.45 -7.64
CA ASP A 153 -11.86 -12.12 -8.52
C ASP A 153 -13.17 -12.12 -7.73
N LEU A 154 -13.81 -10.95 -7.65
CA LEU A 154 -15.07 -10.75 -6.95
C LEU A 154 -16.29 -10.78 -7.89
N SER A 155 -16.08 -11.00 -9.19
CA SER A 155 -17.13 -10.97 -10.20
C SER A 155 -18.20 -12.05 -9.99
N GLY A 156 -17.83 -13.19 -9.41
CA GLY A 156 -18.73 -14.29 -9.06
C GLY A 156 -19.54 -14.09 -7.77
N ASP A 157 -19.17 -13.13 -6.93
CA ASP A 157 -19.88 -12.85 -5.68
C ASP A 157 -21.04 -11.88 -5.91
N GLN A 158 -22.27 -12.39 -5.86
CA GLN A 158 -23.49 -11.60 -6.11
C GLN A 158 -23.68 -10.45 -5.11
N SER A 159 -23.07 -10.50 -3.93
CA SER A 159 -23.17 -9.47 -2.93
C SER A 159 -22.17 -8.34 -3.17
N LEU A 160 -20.98 -8.65 -3.67
CA LEU A 160 -19.87 -7.73 -3.85
C LEU A 160 -19.77 -7.19 -5.28
N ASN A 161 -20.17 -7.96 -6.30
CA ASN A 161 -20.04 -7.59 -7.72
C ASN A 161 -20.82 -6.33 -8.15
N LYS A 162 -21.75 -5.86 -7.31
CA LYS A 162 -22.45 -4.58 -7.53
C LYS A 162 -21.56 -3.37 -7.32
N LYS A 163 -20.51 -3.51 -6.51
CA LYS A 163 -19.61 -2.42 -6.13
C LYS A 163 -18.17 -2.65 -6.55
N TYR A 164 -17.70 -3.89 -6.51
CA TYR A 164 -16.29 -4.23 -6.70
C TYR A 164 -16.13 -5.30 -7.79
N THR A 165 -15.01 -5.25 -8.49
CA THR A 165 -14.65 -6.23 -9.52
C THR A 165 -13.57 -7.19 -9.02
N LYS A 166 -12.59 -6.67 -8.31
CA LYS A 166 -11.45 -7.42 -7.75
C LYS A 166 -11.03 -6.88 -6.40
N SER A 167 -10.31 -7.70 -5.64
CA SER A 167 -9.53 -7.28 -4.47
C SER A 167 -8.06 -7.66 -4.70
N PHE A 168 -7.16 -6.72 -4.40
CA PHE A 168 -5.72 -6.89 -4.48
C PHE A 168 -5.08 -6.69 -3.11
#